data_5f84bba1a3a10f9968627aeed11bad5d
#
_entry.id   5f84bba1a3a10f9968627aeed11bad5d
#
_cell.length_a   1.000
_cell.length_b   1.000
_cell.length_c   1.000
_cell.angle_alpha   90.00
_cell.angle_beta   90.00
_cell.angle_gamma   90.00
#
_symmetry.space_group_name_H-M   'P 1'
#
loop_
_entity.id
_entity.type
_entity.pdbx_description
1 polymer ?
#
loop_
_entity_poly.entity_id
_entity_poly.type
_entity_poly.pdbx_seq_one_letter_code
_entity_poly.pdbx_strand_id
1 'polypeptide(L)'
;MIAQLRGTLVEHVDNIVILDVGGVGYAVTVSGKTQAQLGLADPAVRLLTEMIVREDSMTLFGFLEPEERDAFRLLTTVQGVGAKAALAILSVLSPAELSSAIIAGDKAMVTRADGVGPKLAQRVVNELSEKIGKLPTLVDAMGGVGAVSAGLAEGNDAVVADAMSALLNLGYGRAEAHAALLRARQRMGE
;
A
#
# COMPACT_ATOMS: atom_id res chain seq x y z
N MET A 1 19.35 -4.58 9.34
CA MET A 1 18.24 -4.35 8.39
C MET A 1 18.33 -2.91 7.90
N ILE A 2 18.22 -2.69 6.59
CA ILE A 2 18.25 -1.35 5.97
C ILE A 2 16.79 -0.97 5.70
N ALA A 3 16.28 0.02 6.44
CA ALA A 3 14.86 0.42 6.37
C ALA A 3 14.62 1.67 5.50
N GLN A 4 15.68 2.43 5.24
CA GLN A 4 15.64 3.65 4.44
C GLN A 4 17.05 3.97 3.93
N LEU A 5 17.13 4.50 2.73
CA LEU A 5 18.33 5.10 2.16
C LEU A 5 18.05 6.55 1.75
N ARG A 6 19.01 7.42 1.96
CA ARG A 6 18.99 8.80 1.45
C ARG A 6 20.33 9.10 0.81
N GLY A 7 20.32 9.43 -0.46
CA GLY A 7 21.55 9.66 -1.22
C GLY A 7 21.27 10.25 -2.60
N THR A 8 22.31 10.34 -3.41
CA THR A 8 22.24 10.83 -4.78
C THR A 8 22.02 9.65 -5.73
N LEU A 9 21.08 9.80 -6.66
CA LEU A 9 20.87 8.81 -7.69
C LEU A 9 21.96 8.93 -8.76
N VAL A 10 22.74 7.87 -8.95
CA VAL A 10 23.90 7.88 -9.88
C VAL A 10 23.67 7.09 -11.15
N GLU A 11 22.81 6.07 -11.12
CA GLU A 11 22.59 5.20 -12.27
C GLU A 11 21.20 4.55 -12.25
N HIS A 12 20.67 4.29 -13.45
CA HIS A 12 19.49 3.45 -13.70
C HIS A 12 19.89 2.30 -14.62
N VAL A 13 19.65 1.06 -14.20
CA VAL A 13 19.84 -0.12 -15.03
C VAL A 13 18.59 -0.99 -14.89
N ASP A 14 17.79 -1.08 -15.95
CA ASP A 14 16.51 -1.75 -15.94
C ASP A 14 15.60 -1.24 -14.81
N ASN A 15 15.21 -2.11 -13.87
CA ASN A 15 14.44 -1.77 -12.68
C ASN A 15 15.31 -1.58 -11.41
N ILE A 16 16.62 -1.44 -11.58
CA ILE A 16 17.56 -1.20 -10.48
C ILE A 16 18.05 0.25 -10.56
N VAL A 17 18.01 0.92 -9.44
CA VAL A 17 18.61 2.24 -9.26
C VAL A 17 19.80 2.12 -8.32
N ILE A 18 20.88 2.87 -8.61
CA ILE A 18 22.03 2.93 -7.74
C ILE A 18 22.04 4.27 -7.01
N LEU A 19 21.93 4.20 -5.68
CA LEU A 19 22.03 5.35 -4.78
C LEU A 19 23.45 5.41 -4.19
N ASP A 20 24.12 6.54 -4.36
CA ASP A 20 25.32 6.86 -3.58
C ASP A 20 24.90 7.43 -2.22
N VAL A 21 25.29 6.71 -1.17
CA VAL A 21 25.07 7.12 0.22
C VAL A 21 26.44 7.25 0.89
N GLY A 22 26.98 8.46 0.87
CA GLY A 22 28.28 8.74 1.49
C GLY A 22 29.46 8.00 0.86
N GLY A 23 29.48 7.80 -0.45
CA GLY A 23 30.52 7.10 -1.19
C GLY A 23 30.29 5.59 -1.31
N VAL A 24 29.15 5.08 -0.84
CA VAL A 24 28.76 3.67 -1.01
C VAL A 24 27.55 3.58 -1.95
N GLY A 25 27.71 2.86 -3.07
CA GLY A 25 26.64 2.61 -4.02
C GLY A 25 25.72 1.46 -3.57
N TYR A 26 24.45 1.77 -3.33
CA TYR A 26 23.43 0.78 -3.03
C TYR A 26 22.59 0.49 -4.26
N ALA A 27 22.59 -0.76 -4.70
CA ALA A 27 21.70 -1.24 -5.77
C ALA A 27 20.32 -1.54 -5.17
N VAL A 28 19.30 -0.82 -5.61
CA VAL A 28 17.93 -0.91 -5.09
C VAL A 28 16.98 -1.22 -6.23
N THR A 29 16.22 -2.30 -6.12
CA THR A 29 15.19 -2.68 -7.10
C THR A 29 13.91 -1.91 -6.82
N VAL A 30 13.36 -1.25 -7.82
CA VAL A 30 12.17 -0.40 -7.71
C VAL A 30 11.07 -0.81 -8.68
N SER A 31 9.84 -0.35 -8.46
CA SER A 31 8.76 -0.49 -9.43
C SER A 31 8.98 0.43 -10.64
N GLY A 32 8.39 0.08 -11.79
CA GLY A 32 8.45 0.95 -12.98
C GLY A 32 7.87 2.35 -12.73
N LYS A 33 6.86 2.46 -11.87
CA LYS A 33 6.28 3.76 -11.47
C LYS A 33 7.25 4.57 -10.63
N THR A 34 7.88 3.96 -9.64
CA THR A 34 8.91 4.60 -8.81
C THR A 34 10.09 5.04 -9.69
N GLN A 35 10.57 4.18 -10.59
CA GLN A 35 11.66 4.52 -11.50
C GLN A 35 11.33 5.73 -12.38
N ALA A 36 10.11 5.79 -12.93
CA ALA A 36 9.68 6.91 -13.77
C ALA A 36 9.61 8.26 -13.02
N GLN A 37 9.47 8.24 -11.71
CA GLN A 37 9.44 9.44 -10.87
C GLN A 37 10.84 9.88 -10.42
N LEU A 38 11.84 8.99 -10.48
CA LEU A 38 13.20 9.30 -10.09
C LEU A 38 13.96 9.94 -11.25
N GLY A 39 14.32 11.22 -11.09
CA GLY A 39 15.19 11.93 -12.03
C GLY A 39 16.65 11.59 -11.82
N LEU A 40 17.41 11.37 -12.92
CA LEU A 40 18.88 11.32 -12.84
C LEU A 40 19.41 12.66 -12.34
N ALA A 41 20.32 12.61 -11.36
CA ALA A 41 20.92 13.76 -10.70
C ALA A 41 20.03 14.49 -9.68
N ASP A 42 18.97 13.86 -9.18
CA ASP A 42 18.31 14.36 -7.98
C ASP A 42 19.29 14.33 -6.80
N PRO A 43 19.58 15.49 -6.19
CA PRO A 43 20.69 15.61 -5.21
C PRO A 43 20.39 14.93 -3.88
N ALA A 44 19.14 14.52 -3.62
CA ALA A 44 18.77 13.86 -2.38
C ALA A 44 17.49 13.01 -2.54
N VAL A 45 17.62 11.84 -3.12
CA VAL A 45 16.54 10.85 -3.16
C VAL A 45 16.44 10.14 -1.81
N ARG A 46 15.22 10.00 -1.30
CA ARG A 46 14.92 9.15 -0.15
C ARG A 46 14.08 7.97 -0.62
N LEU A 47 14.57 6.77 -0.40
CA LEU A 47 13.81 5.54 -0.61
C LEU A 47 13.58 4.83 0.72
N LEU A 48 12.34 4.47 0.99
CA LEU A 48 12.02 3.46 2.00
C LEU A 48 12.42 2.10 1.44
N THR A 49 13.00 1.23 2.26
CA THR A 49 13.56 -0.02 1.75
C THR A 49 13.03 -1.24 2.49
N GLU A 50 12.87 -2.33 1.72
CA GLU A 50 12.67 -3.69 2.21
C GLU A 50 13.85 -4.54 1.77
N MET A 51 14.43 -5.26 2.70
CA MET A 51 15.54 -6.17 2.43
C MET A 51 15.06 -7.62 2.49
N ILE A 52 15.16 -8.31 1.37
CA ILE A 52 14.88 -9.75 1.30
C ILE A 52 16.20 -10.49 1.23
N VAL A 53 16.43 -11.33 2.22
CA VAL A 53 17.61 -12.18 2.34
C VAL A 53 17.22 -13.61 2.01
N ARG A 54 17.97 -14.23 1.11
CA ARG A 54 17.88 -15.65 0.76
C ARG A 54 19.25 -16.30 0.99
N GLU A 55 19.33 -17.60 0.83
CA GLU A 55 20.61 -18.34 1.01
C GLU A 55 21.72 -17.83 0.08
N ASP A 56 21.35 -17.42 -1.13
CA ASP A 56 22.24 -17.05 -2.24
C ASP A 56 22.22 -15.57 -2.58
N SER A 57 21.35 -14.76 -1.98
CA SER A 57 21.13 -13.38 -2.39
C SER A 57 20.64 -12.47 -1.27
N MET A 58 21.05 -11.22 -1.34
CA MET A 58 20.52 -10.11 -0.56
C MET A 58 20.04 -9.04 -1.54
N THR A 59 18.75 -8.75 -1.54
CA THR A 59 18.14 -7.78 -2.44
C THR A 59 17.43 -6.68 -1.66
N LEU A 60 17.72 -5.43 -2.02
CA LEU A 60 17.01 -4.26 -1.53
C LEU A 60 15.92 -3.87 -2.53
N PHE A 61 14.71 -3.68 -2.03
CA PHE A 61 13.58 -3.12 -2.76
C PHE A 61 13.31 -1.72 -2.24
N GLY A 62 13.06 -0.76 -3.13
CA GLY A 62 12.91 0.65 -2.78
C GLY A 62 11.56 1.21 -3.19
N PHE A 63 11.04 2.11 -2.36
CA PHE A 63 9.74 2.73 -2.49
C PHE A 63 9.84 4.22 -2.15
N LEU A 64 9.16 5.08 -2.90
CA LEU A 64 9.08 6.50 -2.58
C LEU A 64 8.12 6.76 -1.42
N GLU A 65 6.99 6.06 -1.39
CA GLU A 65 5.92 6.29 -0.43
C GLU A 65 5.70 5.07 0.49
N PRO A 66 5.30 5.32 1.76
CA PRO A 66 5.00 4.24 2.71
C PRO A 66 3.93 3.28 2.20
N GLU A 67 2.91 3.79 1.51
CA GLU A 67 1.78 3.03 0.99
C GLU A 67 2.22 2.01 -0.05
N GLU A 68 3.19 2.37 -0.92
CA GLU A 68 3.74 1.44 -1.92
C GLU A 68 4.53 0.32 -1.24
N ARG A 69 5.35 0.66 -0.23
CA ARG A 69 6.08 -0.32 0.57
C ARG A 69 5.14 -1.29 1.29
N ASP A 70 4.09 -0.76 1.91
CA ASP A 70 3.15 -1.57 2.68
C ASP A 70 2.29 -2.45 1.76
N ALA A 71 1.94 -1.96 0.56
CA ALA A 71 1.32 -2.77 -0.49
C ALA A 71 2.26 -3.90 -0.97
N PHE A 72 3.56 -3.62 -1.14
CA PHE A 72 4.55 -4.64 -1.46
C PHE A 72 4.64 -5.73 -0.38
N ARG A 73 4.71 -5.34 0.89
CA ARG A 73 4.70 -6.27 2.02
C ARG A 73 3.45 -7.15 2.01
N LEU A 74 2.30 -6.52 1.81
CA LEU A 74 1.02 -7.23 1.76
C LEU A 74 0.96 -8.23 0.61
N LEU A 75 1.36 -7.83 -0.60
CA LEU A 75 1.42 -8.69 -1.78
C LEU A 75 2.33 -9.90 -1.55
N THR A 76 3.49 -9.70 -0.95
CA THR A 76 4.45 -10.79 -0.67
C THR A 76 3.96 -11.80 0.38
N THR A 77 2.89 -11.50 1.13
CA THR A 77 2.24 -12.48 2.02
C THR A 77 1.32 -13.46 1.29
N VAL A 78 0.99 -13.18 0.02
CA VAL A 78 0.13 -14.06 -0.78
C VAL A 78 0.94 -15.24 -1.32
N GLN A 79 0.43 -16.45 -1.16
CA GLN A 79 1.13 -17.63 -1.64
C GLN A 79 1.36 -17.60 -3.15
N GLY A 80 2.62 -17.72 -3.56
CA GLY A 80 3.05 -17.68 -4.97
C GLY A 80 3.36 -16.28 -5.49
N VAL A 81 3.18 -15.23 -4.69
CA VAL A 81 3.63 -13.88 -5.02
C VAL A 81 5.00 -13.64 -4.41
N GLY A 82 6.03 -13.70 -5.24
CA GLY A 82 7.38 -13.28 -4.85
C GLY A 82 7.58 -11.77 -5.07
N ALA A 83 8.73 -11.27 -4.62
CA ALA A 83 9.08 -9.84 -4.75
C ALA A 83 8.98 -9.32 -6.21
N LYS A 84 9.41 -10.12 -7.19
CA LYS A 84 9.32 -9.75 -8.62
C LYS A 84 7.86 -9.54 -9.07
N ALA A 85 6.97 -10.46 -8.71
CA ALA A 85 5.55 -10.36 -9.05
C ALA A 85 4.88 -9.19 -8.31
N ALA A 86 5.23 -8.96 -7.03
CA ALA A 86 4.73 -7.82 -6.26
C ALA A 86 5.13 -6.48 -6.90
N LEU A 87 6.41 -6.32 -7.30
CA LEU A 87 6.85 -5.12 -8.02
C LEU A 87 6.20 -4.97 -9.40
N ALA A 88 5.99 -6.07 -10.13
CA ALA A 88 5.30 -6.02 -11.41
C ALA A 88 3.85 -5.52 -11.25
N ILE A 89 3.15 -5.96 -10.20
CA ILE A 89 1.80 -5.45 -9.88
C ILE A 89 1.86 -3.95 -9.54
N LEU A 90 2.79 -3.52 -8.69
CA LEU A 90 2.93 -2.11 -8.31
C LEU A 90 3.44 -1.22 -9.45
N SER A 91 4.07 -1.79 -10.48
CA SER A 91 4.44 -1.06 -11.69
C SER A 91 3.23 -0.66 -12.54
N VAL A 92 2.13 -1.42 -12.49
CA VAL A 92 0.91 -1.15 -13.27
C VAL A 92 -0.23 -0.58 -12.42
N LEU A 93 -0.31 -0.95 -11.14
CA LEU A 93 -1.32 -0.48 -10.19
C LEU A 93 -0.67 0.34 -9.07
N SER A 94 -1.21 1.52 -8.81
CA SER A 94 -0.92 2.25 -7.57
C SER A 94 -1.52 1.50 -6.36
N PRO A 95 -1.08 1.77 -5.12
CA PRO A 95 -1.69 1.18 -3.92
C PRO A 95 -3.20 1.37 -3.85
N ALA A 96 -3.70 2.55 -4.24
CA ALA A 96 -5.13 2.86 -4.26
C ALA A 96 -5.88 2.06 -5.34
N GLU A 97 -5.33 1.93 -6.55
CA GLU A 97 -5.90 1.12 -7.63
C GLU A 97 -5.90 -0.37 -7.26
N LEU A 98 -4.83 -0.85 -6.61
CA LEU A 98 -4.77 -2.22 -6.12
C LEU A 98 -5.84 -2.48 -5.06
N SER A 99 -6.01 -1.58 -4.09
CA SER A 99 -7.06 -1.66 -3.08
C SER A 99 -8.44 -1.71 -3.72
N SER A 100 -8.71 -0.83 -4.69
CA SER A 100 -9.98 -0.80 -5.43
C SER A 100 -10.23 -2.10 -6.19
N ALA A 101 -9.20 -2.65 -6.86
CA ALA A 101 -9.30 -3.91 -7.58
C ALA A 101 -9.61 -5.09 -6.64
N ILE A 102 -9.00 -5.12 -5.45
CA ILE A 102 -9.25 -6.15 -4.44
C ILE A 102 -10.69 -6.06 -3.92
N ILE A 103 -11.16 -4.86 -3.57
CA ILE A 103 -12.52 -4.64 -3.05
C ILE A 103 -13.57 -5.00 -4.12
N ALA A 104 -13.32 -4.64 -5.38
CA ALA A 104 -14.22 -4.95 -6.50
C ALA A 104 -14.15 -6.41 -6.97
N GLY A 105 -13.17 -7.19 -6.49
CA GLY A 105 -12.93 -8.56 -7.00
C GLY A 105 -12.36 -8.58 -8.43
N ASP A 106 -11.78 -7.47 -8.90
CA ASP A 106 -11.31 -7.30 -10.28
C ASP A 106 -9.91 -7.87 -10.50
N LYS A 107 -9.87 -9.17 -10.80
CA LYS A 107 -8.62 -9.85 -11.16
C LYS A 107 -8.02 -9.39 -12.50
N ALA A 108 -8.84 -8.80 -13.39
CA ALA A 108 -8.35 -8.39 -14.70
C ALA A 108 -7.35 -7.22 -14.57
N MET A 109 -7.56 -6.32 -13.61
CA MET A 109 -6.59 -5.28 -13.31
C MET A 109 -5.24 -5.87 -12.86
N VAL A 110 -5.25 -6.89 -12.01
CA VAL A 110 -4.04 -7.53 -11.48
C VAL A 110 -3.30 -8.32 -12.56
N THR A 111 -4.01 -8.95 -13.49
CA THR A 111 -3.40 -9.70 -14.61
C THR A 111 -2.68 -8.81 -15.62
N ARG A 112 -2.83 -7.49 -15.56
CA ARG A 112 -2.07 -6.56 -16.41
C ARG A 112 -0.58 -6.54 -16.06
N ALA A 113 -0.22 -6.99 -14.86
CA ALA A 113 1.16 -7.07 -14.42
C ALA A 113 1.91 -8.21 -15.13
N ASP A 114 3.12 -7.92 -15.60
CA ASP A 114 3.97 -8.89 -16.27
C ASP A 114 4.27 -10.09 -15.36
N GLY A 115 4.17 -11.31 -15.91
CA GLY A 115 4.37 -12.55 -15.16
C GLY A 115 3.27 -12.91 -14.16
N VAL A 116 2.14 -12.17 -14.12
CA VAL A 116 1.00 -12.45 -13.25
C VAL A 116 -0.15 -13.06 -14.05
N GLY A 117 -0.24 -14.38 -14.02
CA GLY A 117 -1.31 -15.10 -14.71
C GLY A 117 -2.67 -15.04 -13.98
N PRO A 118 -3.78 -15.43 -14.66
CA PRO A 118 -5.14 -15.34 -14.10
C PRO A 118 -5.32 -16.10 -12.78
N LYS A 119 -4.64 -17.24 -12.59
CA LYS A 119 -4.70 -18.03 -11.36
C LYS A 119 -4.06 -17.29 -10.18
N LEU A 120 -2.92 -16.66 -10.43
CA LEU A 120 -2.23 -15.88 -9.40
C LEU A 120 -3.01 -14.62 -9.06
N ALA A 121 -3.51 -13.90 -10.06
CA ALA A 121 -4.35 -12.71 -9.87
C ALA A 121 -5.61 -13.02 -9.06
N GLN A 122 -6.29 -14.14 -9.36
CA GLN A 122 -7.46 -14.57 -8.57
C GLN A 122 -7.10 -14.85 -7.11
N ARG A 123 -5.94 -15.49 -6.87
CA ARG A 123 -5.45 -15.75 -5.52
C ARG A 123 -5.15 -14.44 -4.78
N VAL A 124 -4.45 -13.49 -5.43
CA VAL A 124 -4.16 -12.18 -4.86
C VAL A 124 -5.45 -11.50 -4.40
N VAL A 125 -6.45 -11.42 -5.29
CA VAL A 125 -7.72 -10.78 -4.97
C VAL A 125 -8.42 -11.48 -3.81
N ASN A 126 -8.53 -12.81 -3.82
CA ASN A 126 -9.23 -13.55 -2.78
C ASN A 126 -8.54 -13.44 -1.42
N GLU A 127 -7.23 -13.74 -1.34
CA GLU A 127 -6.50 -13.72 -0.07
C GLU A 127 -6.40 -12.32 0.53
N LEU A 128 -6.23 -11.29 -0.31
CA LEU A 128 -6.16 -9.91 0.19
C LEU A 128 -7.53 -9.36 0.56
N SER A 129 -8.60 -9.72 -0.13
CA SER A 129 -9.96 -9.35 0.25
C SER A 129 -10.31 -9.85 1.66
N GLU A 130 -9.92 -11.10 2.01
CA GLU A 130 -10.11 -11.63 3.35
C GLU A 130 -9.29 -10.89 4.41
N LYS A 131 -8.04 -10.49 4.07
CA LYS A 131 -7.15 -9.76 4.98
C LYS A 131 -7.64 -8.32 5.21
N ILE A 132 -8.04 -7.63 4.16
CA ILE A 132 -8.60 -6.26 4.24
C ILE A 132 -9.90 -6.28 5.04
N GLY A 133 -10.77 -7.27 4.85
CA GLY A 133 -12.01 -7.41 5.61
C GLY A 133 -11.81 -7.66 7.12
N LYS A 134 -10.65 -8.20 7.52
CA LYS A 134 -10.32 -8.49 8.92
C LYS A 134 -9.52 -7.37 9.62
N LEU A 135 -8.91 -6.46 8.86
CA LEU A 135 -8.03 -5.40 9.37
C LEU A 135 -8.43 -4.05 8.74
N PRO A 136 -9.38 -3.31 9.34
CA PRO A 136 -9.80 -1.98 8.84
C PRO A 136 -8.63 -1.00 8.65
N THR A 137 -7.57 -1.13 9.47
CA THR A 137 -6.36 -0.30 9.42
C THR A 137 -5.51 -0.47 8.16
N LEU A 138 -5.64 -1.59 7.42
CA LEU A 138 -4.91 -1.77 6.15
C LEU A 138 -5.52 -0.97 5.00
N VAL A 139 -6.81 -0.69 5.06
CA VAL A 139 -7.49 0.18 4.07
C VAL A 139 -6.99 1.61 4.19
N ASP A 140 -6.76 2.09 5.41
CA ASP A 140 -6.20 3.42 5.68
C ASP A 140 -4.70 3.49 5.30
N ALA A 141 -3.92 2.44 5.57
CA ALA A 141 -2.50 2.37 5.24
C ALA A 141 -2.23 2.24 3.73
N MET A 142 -3.18 1.72 2.95
CA MET A 142 -3.07 1.58 1.49
C MET A 142 -3.69 2.75 0.71
N GLY A 143 -3.94 3.89 1.35
CA GLY A 143 -4.60 5.03 0.71
C GLY A 143 -6.07 4.74 0.41
N GLY A 144 -6.76 4.14 1.38
CA GLY A 144 -8.14 3.69 1.23
C GLY A 144 -9.07 4.75 0.69
N VAL A 145 -10.05 4.30 -0.09
CA VAL A 145 -11.11 5.07 -0.77
C VAL A 145 -12.05 5.78 0.23
N GLY A 146 -11.52 6.23 1.37
CA GLY A 146 -12.23 7.02 2.37
C GLY A 146 -11.98 8.52 2.26
N ALA A 147 -11.07 8.97 1.38
CA ALA A 147 -10.69 10.38 1.27
C ALA A 147 -11.34 11.13 0.10
N VAL A 148 -12.35 10.59 -0.58
CA VAL A 148 -13.06 11.31 -1.66
C VAL A 148 -14.38 11.89 -1.18
N SER A 149 -14.46 12.34 0.07
CA SER A 149 -15.58 13.14 0.56
C SER A 149 -15.19 14.08 1.70
N ALA A 150 -13.94 14.51 1.79
CA ALA A 150 -13.53 15.58 2.71
C ALA A 150 -13.37 16.92 1.94
N GLY A 151 -14.26 17.17 0.98
CA GLY A 151 -14.56 18.47 0.46
C GLY A 151 -15.94 18.85 0.93
N LEU A 152 -16.04 19.73 1.96
CA LEU A 152 -17.26 20.40 2.39
C LEU A 152 -18.31 19.52 3.13
N ALA A 153 -17.96 19.01 4.30
CA ALA A 153 -18.93 18.72 5.34
C ALA A 153 -18.35 19.16 6.68
N GLU A 154 -18.97 20.21 7.22
CA GLU A 154 -18.63 20.85 8.47
C GLU A 154 -18.66 19.88 9.65
N GLY A 155 -17.62 19.97 10.50
CA GLY A 155 -17.53 19.67 11.96
C GLY A 155 -18.20 18.43 12.56
N ASN A 156 -19.35 18.00 12.11
CA ASN A 156 -20.19 17.00 12.78
C ASN A 156 -20.01 15.57 12.24
N ASP A 157 -19.71 15.39 10.95
CA ASP A 157 -19.56 14.06 10.36
C ASP A 157 -18.20 13.40 10.67
N ALA A 158 -17.16 14.18 10.91
CA ALA A 158 -15.86 13.68 11.35
C ALA A 158 -15.94 13.08 12.77
N VAL A 159 -16.68 13.74 13.68
CA VAL A 159 -16.90 13.25 15.06
C VAL A 159 -17.69 11.94 15.05
N VAL A 160 -18.66 11.79 14.17
CA VAL A 160 -19.44 10.56 14.03
C VAL A 160 -18.58 9.42 13.48
N ALA A 161 -17.69 9.70 12.52
CA ALA A 161 -16.76 8.71 11.98
C ALA A 161 -15.75 8.24 13.04
N ASP A 162 -15.19 9.15 13.82
CA ASP A 162 -14.27 8.83 14.92
C ASP A 162 -14.95 8.03 16.02
N ALA A 163 -16.17 8.40 16.39
CA ALA A 163 -16.96 7.68 17.40
C ALA A 163 -17.36 6.27 16.91
N MET A 164 -17.67 6.11 15.61
CA MET A 164 -17.91 4.79 15.00
C MET A 164 -16.65 3.93 15.08
N SER A 165 -15.50 4.49 14.73
CA SER A 165 -14.21 3.80 14.78
C SER A 165 -13.87 3.34 16.21
N ALA A 166 -14.08 4.20 17.20
CA ALA A 166 -13.86 3.88 18.61
C ALA A 166 -14.76 2.72 19.09
N LEU A 167 -16.06 2.73 18.74
CA LEU A 167 -16.97 1.67 19.11
C LEU A 167 -16.62 0.31 18.47
N LEU A 168 -16.18 0.32 17.22
CA LEU A 168 -15.71 -0.90 16.55
C LEU A 168 -14.44 -1.46 17.21
N ASN A 169 -13.51 -0.59 17.60
CA ASN A 169 -12.28 -1.00 18.32
C ASN A 169 -12.57 -1.54 19.73
N LEU A 170 -13.66 -1.11 20.37
CA LEU A 170 -14.14 -1.65 21.64
C LEU A 170 -14.90 -2.99 21.48
N GLY A 171 -15.04 -3.50 20.26
CA GLY A 171 -15.63 -4.81 19.97
C GLY A 171 -17.15 -4.80 19.73
N TYR A 172 -17.77 -3.64 19.62
CA TYR A 172 -19.20 -3.54 19.26
C TYR A 172 -19.41 -3.86 17.78
N GLY A 173 -20.51 -4.55 17.46
CA GLY A 173 -20.88 -4.80 16.07
C GLY A 173 -21.22 -3.52 15.32
N ARG A 174 -20.91 -3.45 14.01
CA ARG A 174 -21.14 -2.24 13.19
C ARG A 174 -22.61 -1.75 13.25
N ALA A 175 -23.57 -2.68 13.27
CA ALA A 175 -25.00 -2.34 13.37
C ALA A 175 -25.35 -1.74 14.74
N GLU A 176 -24.77 -2.25 15.82
CA GLU A 176 -24.96 -1.74 17.19
C GLU A 176 -24.32 -0.35 17.36
N ALA A 177 -23.09 -0.19 16.87
CA ALA A 177 -22.37 1.07 16.89
C ALA A 177 -23.13 2.17 16.13
N HIS A 178 -23.64 1.84 14.93
CA HIS A 178 -24.44 2.75 14.14
C HIS A 178 -25.76 3.15 14.84
N ALA A 179 -26.47 2.18 15.40
CA ALA A 179 -27.71 2.43 16.15
C ALA A 179 -27.46 3.26 17.43
N ALA A 180 -26.32 3.07 18.09
CA ALA A 180 -25.94 3.86 19.26
C ALA A 180 -25.65 5.32 18.89
N LEU A 181 -24.93 5.56 17.79
CA LEU A 181 -24.61 6.90 17.29
C LEU A 181 -25.85 7.66 16.85
N LEU A 182 -26.79 7.01 16.17
CA LEU A 182 -28.09 7.62 15.79
C LEU A 182 -28.88 8.05 17.03
N ARG A 183 -28.94 7.22 18.07
CA ARG A 183 -29.63 7.55 19.33
C ARG A 183 -28.92 8.69 20.08
N ALA A 184 -27.60 8.72 20.08
CA ALA A 184 -26.84 9.81 20.69
C ALA A 184 -27.11 11.15 19.99
N ARG A 185 -27.15 11.15 18.66
CA ARG A 185 -27.43 12.34 17.84
C ARG A 185 -28.85 12.88 18.11
N GLN A 186 -29.84 12.01 18.21
CA GLN A 186 -31.22 12.43 18.57
C GLN A 186 -31.34 13.03 19.98
N ARG A 187 -30.50 12.60 20.94
CA ARG A 187 -30.49 13.14 22.32
C ARG A 187 -29.77 14.47 22.44
N MET A 188 -28.85 14.78 21.54
CA MET A 188 -28.07 16.03 21.58
C MET A 188 -28.80 17.21 20.90
N GLY A 189 -30.02 17.01 20.40
CA GLY A 189 -30.93 18.12 20.06
C GLY A 189 -30.88 18.57 18.60
N GLU A 190 -30.67 17.64 17.69
CA GLU A 190 -30.90 17.86 16.25
C GLU A 190 -31.79 16.76 15.67
#